data_d8201789058015172947ec8a74976689
#
_entry.id   d8201789058015172947ec8a74976689
#
_cell.length_a   1.000
_cell.length_b   1.000
_cell.length_c   1.000
_cell.angle_alpha   90.00
_cell.angle_beta   90.00
_cell.angle_gamma   90.00
#
_symmetry.space_group_name_H-M   'P 1'
#
loop_
_entity.id
_entity.type
_entity.pdbx_description
1 polymer ?
#
loop_
_entity_poly.entity_id
_entity_poly.type
_entity_poly.pdbx_seq_one_letter_code
_entity_poly.pdbx_strand_id
1 'polypeptide(L)'
;MSFNALYTDLSGYYDLMCEDIDYPAQSDAVRRLHQIFGNGGNAHLDLACGTGPHVRHFIDHGYLSSGLDINQPMLDIATTRCPEAQFTCQDMGSFQVNEPQDLITCFLYSIHYSDGIEKLKACISSAHSALKRGGVFCFNAVDKHKIDNDLFVKHTAKKADDAFTFRSGWYYSGSGEKQALKLSIEKTNARDTQIWNDEHPMVAVSFAELISLLEPYFEVHVFEHNFEAITPWST
;
A
#
# COMPACT_ATOMS: atom_id res chain seq x y z
N MET A 1 -10.74 -18.59 -11.38
CA MET A 1 -10.86 -17.29 -10.69
C MET A 1 -9.60 -16.51 -10.99
N SER A 2 -9.68 -15.22 -11.26
CA SER A 2 -8.49 -14.40 -11.51
C SER A 2 -7.66 -14.32 -10.23
N PHE A 3 -6.34 -14.36 -10.34
CA PHE A 3 -5.45 -13.95 -9.29
C PHE A 3 -5.81 -12.48 -8.94
N ASN A 4 -5.89 -12.13 -7.66
CA ASN A 4 -6.32 -10.81 -7.17
C ASN A 4 -7.82 -10.51 -7.28
N ALA A 5 -8.68 -11.50 -7.07
CA ALA A 5 -10.15 -11.31 -7.09
C ALA A 5 -10.61 -10.19 -6.16
N LEU A 6 -9.96 -9.99 -5.01
CA LEU A 6 -10.26 -8.92 -4.05
C LEU A 6 -10.15 -7.51 -4.66
N TYR A 7 -9.23 -7.31 -5.61
CA TYR A 7 -9.01 -5.99 -6.23
C TYR A 7 -9.80 -5.80 -7.53
N THR A 8 -10.47 -6.84 -8.01
CA THR A 8 -11.28 -6.85 -9.23
C THR A 8 -12.74 -7.20 -8.91
N ASP A 9 -13.10 -8.47 -9.01
CA ASP A 9 -14.48 -8.95 -8.87
C ASP A 9 -15.06 -8.75 -7.46
N LEU A 10 -14.22 -8.73 -6.42
CA LEU A 10 -14.57 -8.54 -5.02
C LEU A 10 -14.16 -7.16 -4.48
N SER A 11 -13.82 -6.19 -5.34
CA SER A 11 -13.41 -4.84 -4.94
C SER A 11 -14.42 -4.14 -4.02
N GLY A 12 -15.72 -4.44 -4.16
CA GLY A 12 -16.78 -3.95 -3.29
C GLY A 12 -16.71 -4.46 -1.83
N TYR A 13 -15.86 -5.45 -1.54
CA TYR A 13 -15.59 -5.96 -0.17
C TYR A 13 -14.24 -5.50 0.37
N TYR A 14 -13.41 -4.82 -0.43
CA TYR A 14 -12.09 -4.37 -0.01
C TYR A 14 -12.17 -3.39 1.17
N ASP A 15 -12.99 -2.36 1.06
CA ASP A 15 -13.16 -1.39 2.15
C ASP A 15 -13.71 -2.04 3.43
N LEU A 16 -14.54 -3.09 3.29
CA LEU A 16 -15.03 -3.85 4.44
C LEU A 16 -13.92 -4.67 5.10
N MET A 17 -13.03 -5.27 4.30
CA MET A 17 -11.85 -5.97 4.81
C MET A 17 -10.89 -5.02 5.55
N CYS A 18 -10.82 -3.79 5.10
CA CYS A 18 -9.91 -2.75 5.61
C CYS A 18 -10.58 -1.81 6.64
N GLU A 19 -11.76 -2.15 7.16
CA GLU A 19 -12.55 -1.29 8.06
C GLU A 19 -11.80 -0.96 9.36
N ASP A 20 -10.96 -1.88 9.87
CA ASP A 20 -10.16 -1.68 11.08
C ASP A 20 -8.86 -0.89 10.85
N ILE A 21 -8.57 -0.49 9.60
CA ILE A 21 -7.35 0.28 9.29
C ILE A 21 -7.56 1.74 9.69
N ASP A 22 -6.70 2.23 10.56
CA ASP A 22 -6.66 3.64 10.92
C ASP A 22 -5.91 4.46 9.86
N TYR A 23 -6.58 4.72 8.73
CA TYR A 23 -6.06 5.54 7.63
C TYR A 23 -5.65 6.97 8.07
N PRO A 24 -6.43 7.66 8.94
CA PRO A 24 -6.01 8.94 9.51
C PRO A 24 -4.67 8.86 10.23
N ALA A 25 -4.48 7.93 11.16
CA ALA A 25 -3.25 7.80 11.92
C ALA A 25 -2.04 7.49 11.01
N GLN A 26 -2.21 6.60 10.02
CA GLN A 26 -1.16 6.28 9.04
C GLN A 26 -0.77 7.52 8.22
N SER A 27 -1.76 8.24 7.68
CA SER A 27 -1.52 9.44 6.88
C SER A 27 -0.91 10.57 7.69
N ASP A 28 -1.35 10.77 8.94
CA ASP A 28 -0.79 11.78 9.85
C ASP A 28 0.66 11.48 10.23
N ALA A 29 1.02 10.21 10.43
CA ALA A 29 2.40 9.82 10.66
C ALA A 29 3.28 10.20 9.46
N VAL A 30 2.85 9.90 8.24
CA VAL A 30 3.58 10.26 7.01
C VAL A 30 3.63 11.78 6.81
N ARG A 31 2.56 12.51 7.10
CA ARG A 31 2.58 13.99 7.06
C ARG A 31 3.64 14.58 8.02
N ARG A 32 3.78 14.03 9.23
CA ARG A 32 4.82 14.43 10.18
C ARG A 32 6.23 14.14 9.62
N LEU A 33 6.43 12.98 9.01
CA LEU A 33 7.70 12.66 8.34
C LEU A 33 7.99 13.63 7.20
N HIS A 34 6.99 13.95 6.37
CA HIS A 34 7.14 14.93 5.29
C HIS A 34 7.45 16.35 5.82
N GLN A 35 6.90 16.76 6.96
CA GLN A 35 7.23 18.03 7.61
C GLN A 35 8.68 18.08 8.12
N ILE A 36 9.24 16.95 8.54
CA ILE A 36 10.61 16.86 9.08
C ILE A 36 11.65 16.75 7.97
N PHE A 37 11.41 15.92 6.97
CA PHE A 37 12.40 15.54 5.95
C PHE A 37 12.13 16.16 4.57
N GLY A 38 10.94 16.68 4.34
CA GLY A 38 10.50 17.16 3.03
C GLY A 38 10.84 18.61 2.75
N ASN A 39 10.47 19.06 1.55
CA ASN A 39 10.75 20.39 1.01
C ASN A 39 9.67 21.44 1.34
N GLY A 40 8.65 21.07 2.12
CA GLY A 40 7.55 21.97 2.50
C GLY A 40 6.50 22.19 1.40
N GLY A 41 6.58 21.50 0.26
CA GLY A 41 5.55 21.53 -0.77
C GLY A 41 4.34 20.66 -0.39
N ASN A 42 3.31 20.64 -1.25
CA ASN A 42 2.07 19.94 -0.97
C ASN A 42 1.55 19.07 -2.13
N ALA A 43 2.32 18.91 -3.22
CA ALA A 43 1.96 17.98 -4.30
C ALA A 43 2.21 16.55 -3.84
N HIS A 44 1.18 15.71 -3.86
CA HIS A 44 1.21 14.34 -3.34
C HIS A 44 0.69 13.33 -4.37
N LEU A 45 1.39 12.20 -4.47
CA LEU A 45 0.97 11.05 -5.25
C LEU A 45 0.98 9.80 -4.38
N ASP A 46 -0.13 9.07 -4.35
CA ASP A 46 -0.24 7.76 -3.69
C ASP A 46 -0.13 6.63 -4.72
N LEU A 47 0.90 5.79 -4.60
CA LEU A 47 1.12 4.61 -5.45
C LEU A 47 0.32 3.43 -4.92
N ALA A 48 -0.34 2.68 -5.81
CA ALA A 48 -1.27 1.62 -5.47
C ALA A 48 -2.35 2.12 -4.48
N CYS A 49 -2.96 3.25 -4.82
CA CYS A 49 -3.86 4.01 -3.95
C CYS A 49 -5.18 3.29 -3.62
N GLY A 50 -5.48 2.19 -4.29
CA GLY A 50 -6.69 1.40 -4.10
C GLY A 50 -7.95 2.25 -4.24
N THR A 51 -8.83 2.20 -3.23
CA THR A 51 -10.08 2.96 -3.17
C THR A 51 -9.90 4.42 -2.69
N GLY A 52 -8.66 4.90 -2.50
CA GLY A 52 -8.31 6.29 -2.23
C GLY A 52 -8.50 6.83 -0.81
N PRO A 53 -8.54 6.05 0.27
CA PRO A 53 -8.75 6.59 1.62
C PRO A 53 -7.60 7.47 2.10
N HIS A 54 -6.35 7.13 1.80
CA HIS A 54 -5.20 7.99 2.10
C HIS A 54 -5.24 9.28 1.27
N VAL A 55 -5.55 9.18 -0.05
CA VAL A 55 -5.71 10.36 -0.92
C VAL A 55 -6.72 11.33 -0.33
N ARG A 56 -7.88 10.85 0.15
CA ARG A 56 -8.90 11.67 0.81
C ARG A 56 -8.32 12.41 2.02
N HIS A 57 -7.60 11.68 2.90
CA HIS A 57 -7.01 12.28 4.09
C HIS A 57 -5.99 13.38 3.75
N PHE A 58 -5.12 13.16 2.76
CA PHE A 58 -4.15 14.18 2.33
C PHE A 58 -4.82 15.42 1.76
N ILE A 59 -5.90 15.27 0.96
CA ILE A 59 -6.70 16.40 0.44
C ILE A 59 -7.29 17.19 1.60
N ASP A 60 -7.91 16.53 2.58
CA ASP A 60 -8.53 17.18 3.74
C ASP A 60 -7.51 17.98 4.59
N HIS A 61 -6.21 17.68 4.43
CA HIS A 61 -5.11 18.35 5.09
C HIS A 61 -4.31 19.30 4.18
N GLY A 62 -4.89 19.71 3.04
CA GLY A 62 -4.37 20.75 2.16
C GLY A 62 -3.31 20.31 1.14
N TYR A 63 -3.17 19.00 0.90
CA TYR A 63 -2.33 18.50 -0.18
C TYR A 63 -3.10 18.52 -1.51
N LEU A 64 -2.38 18.79 -2.59
CA LEU A 64 -2.81 18.57 -3.95
C LEU A 64 -2.53 17.09 -4.27
N SER A 65 -3.46 16.23 -3.89
CA SER A 65 -3.27 14.79 -3.87
C SER A 65 -3.84 14.12 -5.12
N SER A 66 -3.12 13.15 -5.62
CA SER A 66 -3.50 12.28 -6.73
C SER A 66 -3.18 10.83 -6.38
N GLY A 67 -3.64 9.88 -7.19
CA GLY A 67 -3.38 8.47 -6.98
C GLY A 67 -3.19 7.70 -8.28
N LEU A 68 -2.44 6.62 -8.20
CA LEU A 68 -2.40 5.61 -9.26
C LEU A 68 -2.62 4.21 -8.69
N ASP A 69 -3.27 3.39 -9.49
CA ASP A 69 -3.44 1.97 -9.22
C ASP A 69 -3.46 1.21 -10.55
N ILE A 70 -3.17 -0.08 -10.52
CA ILE A 70 -3.24 -0.93 -11.71
C ILE A 70 -4.68 -1.44 -11.96
N ASN A 71 -5.56 -1.34 -10.96
CA ASN A 71 -6.90 -1.90 -10.97
C ASN A 71 -7.96 -0.82 -11.18
N GLN A 72 -8.54 -0.74 -12.38
CA GLN A 72 -9.58 0.24 -12.70
C GLN A 72 -10.79 0.19 -11.74
N PRO A 73 -11.33 -0.98 -11.32
CA PRO A 73 -12.43 -1.02 -10.36
C PRO A 73 -12.13 -0.33 -9.02
N MET A 74 -10.87 -0.34 -8.56
CA MET A 74 -10.46 0.39 -7.36
C MET A 74 -10.46 1.91 -7.60
N LEU A 75 -9.97 2.35 -8.77
CA LEU A 75 -9.95 3.76 -9.16
C LEU A 75 -11.35 4.35 -9.37
N ASP A 76 -12.33 3.56 -9.80
CA ASP A 76 -13.71 4.00 -9.93
C ASP A 76 -14.31 4.35 -8.55
N ILE A 77 -13.98 3.55 -7.52
CA ILE A 77 -14.35 3.84 -6.13
C ILE A 77 -13.58 5.07 -5.60
N ALA A 78 -12.27 5.14 -5.87
CA ALA A 78 -11.44 6.27 -5.47
C ALA A 78 -11.93 7.60 -6.07
N THR A 79 -12.32 7.60 -7.34
CA THR A 79 -12.89 8.78 -8.02
C THR A 79 -14.20 9.22 -7.39
N THR A 80 -15.03 8.28 -6.94
CA THR A 80 -16.27 8.60 -6.20
C THR A 80 -15.96 9.20 -4.83
N ARG A 81 -14.93 8.69 -4.14
CA ARG A 81 -14.49 9.18 -2.82
C ARG A 81 -13.83 10.55 -2.88
N CYS A 82 -13.05 10.81 -3.91
CA CYS A 82 -12.24 12.02 -4.09
C CYS A 82 -12.46 12.62 -5.49
N PRO A 83 -13.63 13.22 -5.77
CA PRO A 83 -13.95 13.70 -7.11
C PRO A 83 -13.06 14.87 -7.57
N GLU A 84 -12.39 15.56 -6.65
CA GLU A 84 -11.42 16.62 -6.91
C GLU A 84 -10.01 16.12 -7.25
N ALA A 85 -9.70 14.85 -6.99
CA ALA A 85 -8.39 14.26 -7.25
C ALA A 85 -8.27 13.69 -8.68
N GLN A 86 -7.04 13.59 -9.16
CA GLN A 86 -6.73 12.88 -10.40
C GLN A 86 -6.28 11.46 -10.08
N PHE A 87 -6.89 10.49 -10.76
CA PHE A 87 -6.52 9.08 -10.68
C PHE A 87 -6.08 8.56 -12.05
N THR A 88 -5.03 7.75 -12.07
CA THR A 88 -4.49 7.18 -13.31
C THR A 88 -4.29 5.67 -13.17
N CYS A 89 -4.73 4.92 -14.18
CA CYS A 89 -4.50 3.48 -14.23
C CYS A 89 -3.10 3.23 -14.77
N GLN A 90 -2.13 3.00 -13.86
CA GLN A 90 -0.72 2.77 -14.20
C GLN A 90 -0.10 1.72 -13.28
N ASP A 91 0.93 1.03 -13.78
CA ASP A 91 1.79 0.16 -12.99
C ASP A 91 2.84 1.00 -12.23
N MET A 92 2.92 0.86 -10.92
CA MET A 92 3.90 1.57 -10.09
C MET A 92 5.35 1.26 -10.47
N GLY A 93 5.61 0.13 -11.15
CA GLY A 93 6.94 -0.22 -11.66
C GLY A 93 7.40 0.60 -12.87
N SER A 94 6.51 1.39 -13.50
CA SER A 94 6.84 2.14 -14.72
C SER A 94 5.98 3.40 -14.91
N PHE A 95 5.52 3.99 -13.82
CA PHE A 95 4.65 5.17 -13.88
C PHE A 95 5.38 6.45 -14.31
N GLN A 96 4.61 7.37 -14.82
CA GLN A 96 5.04 8.73 -15.15
C GLN A 96 4.06 9.74 -14.57
N VAL A 97 4.60 10.90 -14.21
CA VAL A 97 3.81 12.05 -13.73
C VAL A 97 3.95 13.24 -14.67
N ASN A 98 2.90 14.03 -14.81
CA ASN A 98 2.96 15.26 -15.59
C ASN A 98 3.73 16.36 -14.86
N GLU A 99 3.57 16.41 -13.54
CA GLU A 99 4.21 17.40 -12.67
C GLU A 99 4.95 16.70 -11.53
N PRO A 100 6.19 17.12 -11.19
CA PRO A 100 6.94 16.54 -10.09
C PRO A 100 6.24 16.72 -8.74
N GLN A 101 6.39 15.74 -7.86
CA GLN A 101 5.72 15.63 -6.58
C GLN A 101 6.63 16.09 -5.41
N ASP A 102 6.04 16.53 -4.31
CA ASP A 102 6.74 16.83 -3.07
C ASP A 102 6.75 15.63 -2.12
N LEU A 103 5.71 14.81 -2.20
CA LEU A 103 5.54 13.57 -1.44
C LEU A 103 5.01 12.47 -2.36
N ILE A 104 5.65 11.31 -2.33
CA ILE A 104 5.11 10.08 -2.91
C ILE A 104 4.93 9.07 -1.77
N THR A 105 3.76 8.42 -1.71
CA THR A 105 3.45 7.38 -0.73
C THR A 105 3.15 6.05 -1.41
N CYS A 106 3.34 4.95 -0.67
CA CYS A 106 2.89 3.62 -1.05
C CYS A 106 2.53 2.87 0.23
N PHE A 107 1.25 2.88 0.59
CA PHE A 107 0.76 2.36 1.86
C PHE A 107 0.46 0.85 1.83
N LEU A 108 0.18 0.31 3.02
CA LEU A 108 -0.30 -1.06 3.24
C LEU A 108 0.56 -2.12 2.56
N TYR A 109 1.88 -1.92 2.63
CA TYR A 109 2.88 -2.85 2.09
C TYR A 109 2.79 -3.07 0.58
N SER A 110 2.09 -2.18 -0.14
CA SER A 110 1.85 -2.31 -1.58
C SER A 110 3.13 -2.31 -2.41
N ILE A 111 4.23 -1.77 -1.90
CA ILE A 111 5.55 -1.82 -2.54
C ILE A 111 6.00 -3.25 -2.90
N HIS A 112 5.54 -4.26 -2.13
CA HIS A 112 5.85 -5.67 -2.38
C HIS A 112 5.09 -6.28 -3.56
N TYR A 113 4.05 -5.63 -4.12
CA TYR A 113 3.37 -6.09 -5.34
C TYR A 113 4.21 -5.89 -6.61
N SER A 114 5.48 -5.56 -6.47
CA SER A 114 6.45 -5.63 -7.56
C SER A 114 6.70 -7.09 -7.96
N ASP A 115 6.70 -7.36 -9.26
CA ASP A 115 6.99 -8.70 -9.79
C ASP A 115 8.52 -8.91 -9.87
N GLY A 116 9.13 -9.18 -8.70
CA GLY A 116 10.57 -9.38 -8.53
C GLY A 116 11.37 -8.10 -8.28
N ILE A 117 12.66 -8.30 -7.99
CA ILE A 117 13.59 -7.23 -7.60
C ILE A 117 13.77 -6.17 -8.69
N GLU A 118 13.82 -6.57 -9.95
CA GLU A 118 14.03 -5.61 -11.06
C GLU A 118 12.84 -4.65 -11.20
N LYS A 119 11.62 -5.12 -10.97
CA LYS A 119 10.44 -4.26 -10.99
C LYS A 119 10.38 -3.34 -9.77
N LEU A 120 10.83 -3.82 -8.61
CA LEU A 120 10.99 -2.99 -7.41
C LEU A 120 12.03 -1.87 -7.65
N LYS A 121 13.19 -2.18 -8.25
CA LYS A 121 14.18 -1.17 -8.66
C LYS A 121 13.59 -0.13 -9.61
N ALA A 122 12.81 -0.58 -10.58
CA ALA A 122 12.15 0.31 -11.53
C ALA A 122 11.13 1.24 -10.82
N CYS A 123 10.37 0.73 -9.86
CA CYS A 123 9.47 1.53 -9.02
C CYS A 123 10.26 2.61 -8.23
N ILE A 124 11.35 2.24 -7.58
CA ILE A 124 12.22 3.16 -6.83
C ILE A 124 12.79 4.25 -7.75
N SER A 125 13.28 3.88 -8.93
CA SER A 125 13.81 4.82 -9.93
C SER A 125 12.72 5.77 -10.45
N SER A 126 11.51 5.25 -10.71
CA SER A 126 10.36 6.05 -11.15
C SER A 126 9.93 7.05 -10.07
N ALA A 127 9.87 6.61 -8.80
CA ALA A 127 9.56 7.48 -7.68
C ALA A 127 10.61 8.61 -7.52
N HIS A 128 11.90 8.27 -7.61
CA HIS A 128 12.96 9.29 -7.57
C HIS A 128 12.83 10.30 -8.72
N SER A 129 12.54 9.84 -9.94
CA SER A 129 12.40 10.71 -11.11
C SER A 129 11.14 11.59 -11.05
N ALA A 130 10.11 11.15 -10.34
CA ALA A 130 8.86 11.88 -10.17
C ALA A 130 8.88 12.86 -9.00
N LEU A 131 9.91 12.83 -8.14
CA LEU A 131 10.03 13.75 -7.01
C LEU A 131 10.78 15.03 -7.37
N LYS A 132 10.35 16.13 -6.77
CA LYS A 132 11.14 17.36 -6.71
C LYS A 132 12.35 17.17 -5.79
N ARG A 133 13.33 18.05 -5.95
CA ARG A 133 14.48 18.09 -5.03
C ARG A 133 14.00 18.30 -3.58
N GLY A 134 14.45 17.45 -2.67
CA GLY A 134 14.03 17.44 -1.27
C GLY A 134 12.62 16.88 -1.06
N GLY A 135 12.01 16.26 -2.07
CA GLY A 135 10.78 15.51 -1.92
C GLY A 135 11.01 14.16 -1.21
N VAL A 136 9.94 13.59 -0.68
CA VAL A 136 9.98 12.36 0.15
C VAL A 136 9.26 11.23 -0.54
N PHE A 137 9.86 10.03 -0.56
CA PHE A 137 9.19 8.77 -0.87
C PHE A 137 9.02 7.96 0.42
N CYS A 138 7.78 7.72 0.84
CA CYS A 138 7.45 7.05 2.09
C CYS A 138 6.55 5.83 1.85
N PHE A 139 6.91 4.67 2.42
CA PHE A 139 6.15 3.43 2.25
C PHE A 139 6.33 2.48 3.43
N ASN A 140 5.42 1.49 3.56
CA ASN A 140 5.55 0.39 4.50
C ASN A 140 6.21 -0.82 3.82
N ALA A 141 7.06 -1.54 4.57
CA ALA A 141 7.67 -2.77 4.09
C ALA A 141 7.71 -3.83 5.19
N VAL A 142 7.78 -5.10 4.76
CA VAL A 142 7.98 -6.27 5.62
C VAL A 142 9.36 -6.83 5.35
N ASP A 143 10.15 -7.08 6.39
CA ASP A 143 11.40 -7.82 6.27
C ASP A 143 11.10 -9.31 6.08
N LYS A 144 11.56 -9.89 4.95
CA LYS A 144 11.33 -11.29 4.61
C LYS A 144 11.80 -12.26 5.70
N HIS A 145 12.84 -11.88 6.49
CA HIS A 145 13.37 -12.69 7.58
C HIS A 145 12.56 -12.59 8.89
N LYS A 146 11.60 -11.67 8.95
CA LYS A 146 10.70 -11.46 10.09
C LYS A 146 9.30 -12.05 9.84
N ILE A 147 9.06 -12.64 8.66
CA ILE A 147 7.77 -13.27 8.33
C ILE A 147 7.59 -14.54 9.14
N ASP A 148 6.50 -14.59 9.90
CA ASP A 148 5.98 -15.79 10.56
C ASP A 148 4.88 -16.39 9.69
N ASN A 149 5.16 -17.55 9.09
CA ASN A 149 4.24 -18.24 8.18
C ASN A 149 2.98 -18.78 8.85
N ASP A 150 2.97 -18.87 10.18
CA ASP A 150 1.85 -19.38 10.97
C ASP A 150 0.98 -18.25 11.55
N LEU A 151 1.41 -16.99 11.40
CA LEU A 151 0.69 -15.83 11.89
C LEU A 151 -0.36 -15.35 10.88
N PHE A 152 -1.62 -15.37 11.28
CA PHE A 152 -2.73 -14.82 10.50
C PHE A 152 -3.47 -13.75 11.29
N VAL A 153 -3.73 -12.62 10.65
CA VAL A 153 -4.64 -11.60 11.14
C VAL A 153 -6.06 -11.99 10.75
N LYS A 154 -7.00 -11.91 11.69
CA LYS A 154 -8.42 -12.17 11.47
C LYS A 154 -9.21 -10.90 11.76
N HIS A 155 -10.05 -10.51 10.82
CA HIS A 155 -11.03 -9.44 10.95
C HIS A 155 -12.43 -9.96 10.65
N THR A 156 -13.47 -9.43 11.31
CA THR A 156 -14.87 -9.80 11.07
C THR A 156 -15.70 -8.55 10.88
N ALA A 157 -16.55 -8.54 9.87
CA ALA A 157 -17.43 -7.42 9.56
C ALA A 157 -18.83 -7.90 9.20
N LYS A 158 -19.80 -6.98 9.17
CA LYS A 158 -21.16 -7.25 8.74
C LYS A 158 -21.60 -6.23 7.69
N LYS A 159 -22.29 -6.70 6.65
CA LYS A 159 -22.90 -5.85 5.64
C LYS A 159 -24.30 -6.39 5.32
N ALA A 160 -25.33 -5.64 5.69
CA ALA A 160 -26.72 -6.10 5.68
C ALA A 160 -26.89 -7.42 6.48
N ASP A 161 -27.43 -8.47 5.85
CA ASP A 161 -27.66 -9.78 6.47
C ASP A 161 -26.45 -10.73 6.34
N ASP A 162 -25.36 -10.29 5.69
CA ASP A 162 -24.17 -11.08 5.49
C ASP A 162 -23.12 -10.81 6.58
N ALA A 163 -22.56 -11.89 7.15
CA ALA A 163 -21.40 -11.84 8.03
C ALA A 163 -20.13 -12.24 7.25
N PHE A 164 -19.06 -11.49 7.46
CA PHE A 164 -17.78 -11.71 6.80
C PHE A 164 -16.70 -12.05 7.81
N THR A 165 -15.86 -13.01 7.45
CA THR A 165 -14.59 -13.27 8.13
C THR A 165 -13.47 -13.16 7.11
N PHE A 166 -12.57 -12.22 7.34
CA PHE A 166 -11.36 -12.04 6.56
C PHE A 166 -10.17 -12.61 7.33
N ARG A 167 -9.27 -13.30 6.63
CA ARG A 167 -7.98 -13.73 7.17
C ARG A 167 -6.89 -13.36 6.20
N SER A 168 -5.79 -12.83 6.70
CA SER A 168 -4.61 -12.54 5.91
C SER A 168 -3.34 -12.95 6.65
N GLY A 169 -2.35 -13.42 5.91
CA GLY A 169 -1.07 -13.81 6.48
C GLY A 169 0.04 -13.76 5.45
N TRP A 170 1.21 -13.37 5.88
CA TRP A 170 2.41 -13.38 5.07
C TRP A 170 2.98 -14.79 4.96
N TYR A 171 3.60 -15.08 3.84
CA TYR A 171 4.29 -16.34 3.61
C TYR A 171 5.61 -16.11 2.90
N TYR A 172 6.69 -16.68 3.45
CA TYR A 172 8.01 -16.72 2.81
C TYR A 172 8.63 -18.10 2.99
N SER A 173 9.14 -18.70 1.92
CA SER A 173 9.71 -20.05 1.94
C SER A 173 11.07 -20.16 2.63
N GLY A 174 11.65 -19.04 3.05
CA GLY A 174 12.98 -18.94 3.64
C GLY A 174 14.10 -18.75 2.62
N SER A 175 13.81 -18.75 1.32
CA SER A 175 14.82 -18.56 0.28
C SER A 175 14.23 -17.89 -0.98
N GLY A 176 15.09 -17.21 -1.76
CA GLY A 176 14.71 -16.57 -3.02
C GLY A 176 14.03 -15.21 -2.85
N GLU A 177 13.48 -14.71 -3.94
CA GLU A 177 12.91 -13.35 -4.08
C GLU A 177 11.39 -13.32 -4.05
N LYS A 178 10.73 -14.42 -3.69
CA LYS A 178 9.27 -14.51 -3.72
C LYS A 178 8.71 -14.73 -2.33
N GLN A 179 7.78 -13.88 -1.96
CA GLN A 179 6.89 -14.06 -0.82
C GLN A 179 5.44 -13.93 -1.30
N ALA A 180 4.49 -14.19 -0.44
CA ALA A 180 3.07 -14.07 -0.77
C ALA A 180 2.27 -13.48 0.39
N LEU A 181 1.19 -12.79 0.05
CA LEU A 181 0.10 -12.51 0.98
C LEU A 181 -1.02 -13.53 0.69
N LYS A 182 -1.33 -14.36 1.68
CA LYS A 182 -2.44 -15.33 1.62
C LYS A 182 -3.68 -14.70 2.22
N LEU A 183 -4.78 -14.73 1.50
CA LEU A 183 -6.06 -14.15 1.87
C LEU A 183 -7.16 -15.21 1.87
N SER A 184 -8.08 -15.10 2.82
CA SER A 184 -9.32 -15.87 2.82
C SER A 184 -10.47 -14.94 3.20
N ILE A 185 -11.55 -15.00 2.40
CA ILE A 185 -12.81 -14.30 2.66
C ILE A 185 -13.88 -15.37 2.82
N GLU A 186 -14.53 -15.39 3.98
CA GLU A 186 -15.72 -16.21 4.24
C GLU A 186 -16.92 -15.27 4.39
N LYS A 187 -17.92 -15.45 3.55
CA LYS A 187 -19.20 -14.75 3.61
C LYS A 187 -20.28 -15.73 3.99
N THR A 188 -20.99 -15.47 5.08
CA THR A 188 -22.06 -16.33 5.61
C THR A 188 -23.35 -15.54 5.79
N ASN A 189 -24.47 -16.11 5.35
CA ASN A 189 -25.81 -15.64 5.63
C ASN A 189 -26.73 -16.80 6.05
N ALA A 190 -28.01 -16.54 6.24
CA ALA A 190 -28.99 -17.56 6.67
C ALA A 190 -29.17 -18.73 5.67
N ARG A 191 -28.67 -18.62 4.43
CA ARG A 191 -28.92 -19.58 3.35
C ARG A 191 -27.66 -20.31 2.89
N ASP A 192 -26.50 -19.66 2.95
CA ASP A 192 -25.28 -20.15 2.30
C ASP A 192 -24.02 -19.61 2.99
N THR A 193 -22.91 -20.34 2.80
CA THR A 193 -21.55 -19.91 3.15
C THR A 193 -20.66 -20.00 1.92
N GLN A 194 -20.08 -18.89 1.53
CA GLN A 194 -19.16 -18.80 0.40
C GLN A 194 -17.74 -18.50 0.91
N ILE A 195 -16.76 -19.19 0.37
CA ILE A 195 -15.34 -19.02 0.75
C ILE A 195 -14.52 -18.75 -0.50
N TRP A 196 -13.72 -17.68 -0.45
CA TRP A 196 -12.71 -17.35 -1.44
C TRP A 196 -11.34 -17.41 -0.78
N ASN A 197 -10.40 -18.08 -1.43
CA ASN A 197 -8.99 -18.08 -1.05
C ASN A 197 -8.20 -17.49 -2.20
N ASP A 198 -7.29 -16.61 -1.88
CA ASP A 198 -6.40 -15.95 -2.85
C ASP A 198 -4.97 -15.94 -2.31
N GLU A 199 -4.00 -15.96 -3.22
CA GLU A 199 -2.59 -15.86 -2.89
C GLU A 199 -1.97 -14.83 -3.83
N HIS A 200 -1.52 -13.73 -3.26
CA HIS A 200 -0.93 -12.62 -3.99
C HIS A 200 0.59 -12.77 -3.99
N PRO A 201 1.20 -13.07 -5.15
CA PRO A 201 2.66 -13.13 -5.25
C PRO A 201 3.26 -11.74 -5.05
N MET A 202 4.34 -11.69 -4.27
CA MET A 202 5.02 -10.45 -3.90
C MET A 202 6.54 -10.64 -3.93
N VAL A 203 7.28 -9.54 -4.10
CA VAL A 203 8.74 -9.56 -3.98
C VAL A 203 9.15 -9.67 -2.50
N ALA A 204 10.05 -10.60 -2.22
CA ALA A 204 10.65 -10.80 -0.90
C ALA A 204 11.97 -10.03 -0.80
N VAL A 205 12.05 -9.08 0.14
CA VAL A 205 13.25 -8.30 0.44
C VAL A 205 13.47 -8.24 1.94
N SER A 206 14.73 -8.25 2.37
CA SER A 206 15.10 -7.84 3.73
C SER A 206 15.23 -6.32 3.79
N PHE A 207 15.19 -5.75 5.00
CA PHE A 207 15.42 -4.31 5.14
C PHE A 207 16.84 -3.90 4.68
N ALA A 208 17.86 -4.74 4.90
CA ALA A 208 19.20 -4.47 4.40
C ALA A 208 19.26 -4.41 2.86
N GLU A 209 18.62 -5.36 2.18
CA GLU A 209 18.51 -5.33 0.70
C GLU A 209 17.75 -4.10 0.23
N LEU A 210 16.62 -3.76 0.87
CA LEU A 210 15.80 -2.62 0.50
C LEU A 210 16.55 -1.29 0.68
N ILE A 211 17.26 -1.11 1.80
CA ILE A 211 18.13 0.04 2.03
C ILE A 211 19.17 0.16 0.91
N SER A 212 19.86 -0.93 0.57
CA SER A 212 20.86 -0.94 -0.50
C SER A 212 20.28 -0.58 -1.88
N LEU A 213 19.02 -0.89 -2.13
CA LEU A 213 18.32 -0.50 -3.36
C LEU A 213 17.95 1.00 -3.39
N LEU A 214 17.71 1.59 -2.22
CA LEU A 214 17.28 2.99 -2.07
C LEU A 214 18.46 3.97 -2.02
N GLU A 215 19.57 3.60 -1.36
CA GLU A 215 20.75 4.46 -1.15
C GLU A 215 21.31 5.14 -2.40
N PRO A 216 21.28 4.55 -3.63
CA PRO A 216 21.69 5.25 -4.84
C PRO A 216 20.85 6.48 -5.21
N TYR A 217 19.63 6.59 -4.67
CA TYR A 217 18.64 7.59 -5.01
C TYR A 217 18.26 8.51 -3.85
N PHE A 218 18.31 7.99 -2.60
CA PHE A 218 17.73 8.63 -1.41
C PHE A 218 18.65 8.59 -0.21
N GLU A 219 18.53 9.58 0.65
CA GLU A 219 18.89 9.41 2.06
C GLU A 219 17.80 8.57 2.73
N VAL A 220 18.19 7.42 3.31
CA VAL A 220 17.24 6.41 3.78
C VAL A 220 17.08 6.48 5.30
N HIS A 221 15.83 6.58 5.75
CA HIS A 221 15.45 6.53 7.15
C HIS A 221 14.45 5.40 7.38
N VAL A 222 14.69 4.55 8.37
CA VAL A 222 13.79 3.45 8.72
C VAL A 222 13.21 3.71 10.12
N PHE A 223 11.89 3.57 10.24
CA PHE A 223 11.16 3.80 11.47
C PHE A 223 10.33 2.57 11.84
N GLU A 224 10.06 2.43 13.13
CA GLU A 224 9.10 1.42 13.62
C GLU A 224 7.71 1.70 13.05
N HIS A 225 6.94 0.63 12.82
CA HIS A 225 5.57 0.72 12.35
C HIS A 225 4.63 1.15 13.51
N ASN A 226 4.85 2.37 13.99
CA ASN A 226 4.10 3.00 15.07
C ASN A 226 3.62 4.37 14.61
N PHE A 227 2.31 4.55 14.46
CA PHE A 227 1.74 5.80 13.96
C PHE A 227 1.58 6.88 15.04
N GLU A 228 1.68 6.54 16.31
CA GLU A 228 1.61 7.51 17.41
C GLU A 228 2.92 8.30 17.58
N ALA A 229 4.06 7.63 17.38
CA ALA A 229 5.39 8.21 17.56
C ALA A 229 6.34 7.87 16.40
N ILE A 230 7.18 8.85 16.01
CA ILE A 230 8.27 8.61 15.06
C ILE A 230 9.44 8.02 15.85
N THR A 231 9.57 6.70 15.84
CA THR A 231 10.62 5.96 16.53
C THR A 231 11.55 5.35 15.50
N PRO A 232 12.86 5.68 15.50
CA PRO A 232 13.82 5.00 14.62
C PRO A 232 13.81 3.50 14.87
N TRP A 233 13.82 2.74 13.77
CA TRP A 233 13.92 1.29 13.84
C TRP A 233 15.28 0.87 14.39
N SER A 234 15.29 -0.06 15.34
CA SER A 234 16.50 -0.66 15.90
C SER A 234 16.63 -2.11 15.44
N THR A 235 17.79 -2.45 14.88
CA THR A 235 18.15 -3.83 14.45
C THR A 235 18.21 -4.81 15.61
#